data_8d26c56adbe60e01521dfbc3d3cbf8bf
#
_entry.id   8d26c56adbe60e01521dfbc3d3cbf8bf
#
_cell.length_a   1.000
_cell.length_b   1.000
_cell.length_c   1.000
_cell.angle_alpha   90.00
_cell.angle_beta   90.00
_cell.angle_gamma   90.00
#
_symmetry.space_group_name_H-M   'P 1'
#
loop_
_entity.id
_entity.type
_entity.pdbx_description
1 polymer ?
#
loop_
_entity_poly.entity_id
_entity_poly.type
_entity_poly.pdbx_seq_one_letter_code
_entity_poly.pdbx_strand_id
1 'polypeptide(L)'
;MQQVTNLLSLALLVLLIGISSAEAAKRVALVIGNDSYKSLPDLNNARTDARGMAAKLKELGWSVILKQDASRRDISRSLADFERRLKEAEVGLVFYAGHVIQKDGASYLVPLNAQIEVEEDLHLEGVKSKEFLEIME
;
A
#
# COMPACT_ATOMS: atom_id res chain seq x y z
N MET A 1 -18.59 -35.60 -46.14
CA MET A 1 -17.32 -34.89 -45.80
C MET A 1 -17.52 -33.38 -45.53
N GLN A 2 -18.31 -32.68 -46.30
CA GLN A 2 -18.57 -31.22 -46.10
C GLN A 2 -19.30 -30.87 -44.78
N GLN A 3 -20.18 -31.70 -44.29
CA GLN A 3 -20.91 -31.47 -43.04
C GLN A 3 -20.01 -31.62 -41.79
N VAL A 4 -19.05 -32.50 -41.81
CA VAL A 4 -18.08 -32.70 -40.68
C VAL A 4 -17.11 -31.54 -40.58
N THR A 5 -16.66 -30.98 -41.69
CA THR A 5 -15.83 -29.76 -41.73
C THR A 5 -16.52 -28.52 -41.19
N ASN A 6 -17.79 -28.36 -41.46
CA ASN A 6 -18.60 -27.25 -40.96
C ASN A 6 -18.84 -27.32 -39.44
N LEU A 7 -19.02 -28.53 -38.88
CA LEU A 7 -19.19 -28.73 -37.43
C LEU A 7 -17.89 -28.48 -36.66
N LEU A 8 -16.75 -28.88 -37.22
CA LEU A 8 -15.41 -28.60 -36.61
C LEU A 8 -15.09 -27.11 -36.64
N SER A 9 -15.42 -26.41 -37.73
CA SER A 9 -15.24 -24.93 -37.82
C SER A 9 -16.14 -24.17 -36.85
N LEU A 10 -17.37 -24.62 -36.64
CA LEU A 10 -18.30 -24.00 -35.67
C LEU A 10 -17.85 -24.26 -34.22
N ALA A 11 -17.32 -25.47 -33.92
CA ALA A 11 -16.78 -25.79 -32.60
C ALA A 11 -15.54 -24.98 -32.28
N LEU A 12 -14.67 -24.74 -33.25
CA LEU A 12 -13.45 -23.92 -33.08
C LEU A 12 -13.80 -22.44 -32.88
N LEU A 13 -14.84 -21.93 -33.55
CA LEU A 13 -15.34 -20.56 -33.41
C LEU A 13 -15.97 -20.32 -32.01
N VAL A 14 -16.69 -21.31 -31.48
CA VAL A 14 -17.31 -21.24 -30.14
C VAL A 14 -16.22 -21.28 -29.03
N LEU A 15 -15.10 -21.98 -29.24
CA LEU A 15 -13.98 -22.04 -28.29
C LEU A 15 -13.23 -20.72 -28.21
N LEU A 16 -13.23 -19.90 -29.25
CA LEU A 16 -12.57 -18.58 -29.27
C LEU A 16 -13.36 -17.46 -28.57
N ILE A 17 -14.66 -17.65 -28.34
CA ILE A 17 -15.53 -16.65 -27.68
C ILE A 17 -15.46 -16.77 -26.13
N GLY A 18 -14.86 -17.83 -25.59
CA GLY A 18 -14.81 -18.13 -24.14
C GLY A 18 -13.62 -17.56 -23.38
N ILE A 19 -12.71 -16.83 -24.02
CA ILE A 19 -11.62 -16.15 -23.27
C ILE A 19 -12.11 -14.76 -22.89
N SER A 20 -13.04 -14.71 -21.94
CA SER A 20 -13.23 -13.52 -21.15
C SER A 20 -11.96 -13.34 -20.33
N SER A 21 -11.07 -12.45 -20.72
CA SER A 21 -9.95 -12.05 -19.89
C SER A 21 -10.56 -11.42 -18.63
N ALA A 22 -10.62 -12.18 -17.55
CA ALA A 22 -10.94 -11.61 -16.25
C ALA A 22 -9.89 -10.50 -16.02
N GLU A 23 -10.33 -9.24 -16.10
CA GLU A 23 -9.47 -8.11 -15.80
C GLU A 23 -9.00 -8.28 -14.36
N ALA A 24 -7.68 -8.36 -14.17
CA ALA A 24 -7.12 -8.54 -12.83
C ALA A 24 -7.49 -7.33 -11.98
N ALA A 25 -8.06 -7.58 -10.81
CA ALA A 25 -8.45 -6.54 -9.86
C ALA A 25 -7.31 -5.53 -9.65
N LYS A 26 -7.60 -4.24 -9.83
CA LYS A 26 -6.63 -3.17 -9.59
C LYS A 26 -6.36 -3.08 -8.10
N ARG A 27 -5.10 -3.24 -7.71
CA ARG A 27 -4.65 -3.26 -6.31
C ARG A 27 -3.58 -2.23 -6.09
N VAL A 28 -3.70 -1.44 -5.03
CA VAL A 28 -2.72 -0.41 -4.66
C VAL A 28 -2.25 -0.59 -3.22
N ALA A 29 -0.96 -0.40 -2.97
CA ALA A 29 -0.37 -0.48 -1.66
C ALA A 29 0.46 0.76 -1.33
N LEU A 30 0.35 1.24 -0.09
CA LEU A 30 1.26 2.18 0.52
C LEU A 30 2.12 1.45 1.54
N VAL A 31 3.43 1.46 1.33
CA VAL A 31 4.41 0.75 2.16
C VAL A 31 5.41 1.78 2.70
N ILE A 32 5.52 1.87 4.02
CA ILE A 32 6.40 2.82 4.71
C ILE A 32 7.32 2.07 5.67
N GLY A 33 8.63 2.37 5.65
CA GLY A 33 9.61 1.86 6.59
C GLY A 33 10.56 2.94 7.07
N ASN A 34 10.54 3.20 8.38
CA ASN A 34 11.37 4.23 9.02
C ASN A 34 12.34 3.61 10.03
N ASP A 35 13.64 3.79 9.80
CA ASP A 35 14.70 3.30 10.67
C ASP A 35 15.42 4.43 11.44
N SER A 36 15.84 5.49 10.74
CA SER A 36 16.80 6.48 11.24
C SER A 36 16.13 7.71 11.80
N TYR A 37 15.63 7.59 13.02
CA TYR A 37 14.87 8.64 13.69
C TYR A 37 15.74 9.76 14.26
N LYS A 38 15.22 10.99 14.31
CA LYS A 38 15.96 12.14 14.87
C LYS A 38 15.91 12.22 16.39
N SER A 39 14.80 11.86 17.00
CA SER A 39 14.57 11.99 18.45
C SER A 39 14.19 10.71 19.17
N LEU A 40 14.10 9.59 18.44
CA LEU A 40 13.87 8.26 19.00
C LEU A 40 15.02 7.32 18.63
N PRO A 41 15.21 6.20 19.33
CA PRO A 41 16.19 5.20 18.95
C PRO A 41 15.99 4.70 17.51
N ASP A 42 17.09 4.52 16.80
CA ASP A 42 17.08 3.93 15.48
C ASP A 42 16.58 2.48 15.52
N LEU A 43 15.91 2.08 14.44
CA LEU A 43 15.53 0.69 14.19
C LEU A 43 16.47 0.09 13.14
N ASN A 44 16.62 -1.24 13.14
CA ASN A 44 17.57 -1.90 12.26
C ASN A 44 16.95 -2.51 10.99
N ASN A 45 15.66 -2.78 11.01
CA ASN A 45 15.01 -3.62 9.98
C ASN A 45 13.82 -3.00 9.28
N ALA A 46 13.26 -1.89 9.78
CA ALA A 46 12.00 -1.35 9.25
C ALA A 46 12.06 -1.00 7.76
N ARG A 47 13.17 -0.41 7.29
CA ARG A 47 13.38 -0.16 5.85
C ARG A 47 13.54 -1.43 5.04
N THR A 48 14.23 -2.42 5.59
CA THR A 48 14.42 -3.72 4.92
C THR A 48 13.11 -4.47 4.80
N ASP A 49 12.29 -4.47 5.85
CA ASP A 49 10.96 -5.07 5.86
C ASP A 49 10.05 -4.37 4.84
N ALA A 50 10.07 -3.04 4.79
CA ALA A 50 9.30 -2.28 3.81
C ALA A 50 9.73 -2.59 2.37
N ARG A 51 11.03 -2.69 2.08
CA ARG A 51 11.53 -3.08 0.76
C ARG A 51 11.08 -4.50 0.38
N GLY A 52 11.20 -5.44 1.31
CA GLY A 52 10.78 -6.83 1.09
C GLY A 52 9.28 -6.95 0.81
N MET A 53 8.46 -6.25 1.60
CA MET A 53 7.02 -6.18 1.40
C MET A 53 6.68 -5.56 0.04
N ALA A 54 7.29 -4.40 -0.29
CA ALA A 54 7.06 -3.74 -1.58
C ALA A 54 7.46 -4.60 -2.77
N ALA A 55 8.61 -5.29 -2.71
CA ALA A 55 9.06 -6.19 -3.75
C ALA A 55 8.06 -7.34 -3.96
N LYS A 56 7.60 -7.96 -2.87
CA LYS A 56 6.65 -9.07 -2.94
C LYS A 56 5.28 -8.63 -3.49
N LEU A 57 4.79 -7.48 -3.06
CA LEU A 57 3.55 -6.93 -3.59
C LEU A 57 3.64 -6.62 -5.09
N LYS A 58 4.77 -6.07 -5.56
CA LYS A 58 5.01 -5.84 -7.01
C LYS A 58 5.03 -7.13 -7.80
N GLU A 59 5.68 -8.18 -7.33
CA GLU A 59 5.65 -9.51 -7.94
C GLU A 59 4.21 -10.05 -8.08
N LEU A 60 3.35 -9.74 -7.12
CA LEU A 60 1.95 -10.13 -7.10
C LEU A 60 1.04 -9.17 -7.92
N GLY A 61 1.62 -8.22 -8.67
CA GLY A 61 0.88 -7.31 -9.54
C GLY A 61 0.23 -6.11 -8.86
N TRP A 62 0.70 -5.72 -7.66
CA TRP A 62 0.23 -4.50 -6.98
C TRP A 62 0.93 -3.25 -7.51
N SER A 63 0.20 -2.15 -7.61
CA SER A 63 0.78 -0.81 -7.73
C SER A 63 1.25 -0.37 -6.34
N VAL A 64 2.56 -0.19 -6.14
CA VAL A 64 3.16 0.07 -4.83
C VAL A 64 3.75 1.46 -4.74
N ILE A 65 3.37 2.19 -3.69
CA ILE A 65 4.04 3.42 -3.23
C ILE A 65 4.95 3.02 -2.07
N LEU A 66 6.25 3.05 -2.26
CA LEU A 66 7.24 2.76 -1.23
C LEU A 66 7.86 4.04 -0.71
N LYS A 67 7.87 4.23 0.62
CA LYS A 67 8.60 5.29 1.31
C LYS A 67 9.50 4.71 2.38
N GLN A 68 10.71 5.22 2.44
CA GLN A 68 11.71 4.86 3.46
C GLN A 68 12.20 6.13 4.12
N ASP A 69 12.36 6.09 5.44
CA ASP A 69 12.75 7.24 6.26
C ASP A 69 11.90 8.48 5.95
N ALA A 70 10.58 8.28 5.99
CA ALA A 70 9.60 9.27 5.59
C ALA A 70 9.38 10.32 6.67
N SER A 71 9.54 11.58 6.30
CA SER A 71 9.12 12.72 7.11
C SER A 71 7.57 12.80 7.17
N ARG A 72 7.03 13.61 8.08
CA ARG A 72 5.59 13.90 8.12
C ARG A 72 5.05 14.38 6.77
N ARG A 73 5.81 15.26 6.10
CA ARG A 73 5.45 15.75 4.75
C ARG A 73 5.42 14.63 3.72
N ASP A 74 6.38 13.70 3.77
CA ASP A 74 6.44 12.57 2.86
C ASP A 74 5.27 11.62 3.07
N ILE A 75 4.91 11.36 4.33
CA ILE A 75 3.73 10.57 4.68
C ILE A 75 2.46 11.22 4.14
N SER A 76 2.24 12.51 4.39
CA SER A 76 1.06 13.23 3.91
C SER A 76 0.94 13.22 2.38
N ARG A 77 2.04 13.43 1.67
CA ARG A 77 2.06 13.35 0.18
C ARG A 77 1.77 11.94 -0.32
N SER A 78 2.28 10.93 0.37
CA SER A 78 2.07 9.54 0.01
C SER A 78 0.63 9.10 0.26
N LEU A 79 0.00 9.60 1.33
CA LEU A 79 -1.42 9.38 1.60
C LEU A 79 -2.29 9.99 0.50
N ALA A 80 -2.00 11.22 0.08
CA ALA A 80 -2.74 11.87 -1.01
C ALA A 80 -2.56 11.13 -2.36
N ASP A 81 -1.37 10.60 -2.64
CA ASP A 81 -1.13 9.77 -3.84
C ASP A 81 -1.87 8.42 -3.74
N PHE A 82 -1.85 7.80 -2.57
CA PHE A 82 -2.55 6.56 -2.29
C PHE A 82 -4.07 6.73 -2.44
N GLU A 83 -4.66 7.77 -1.82
CA GLU A 83 -6.08 8.11 -1.96
C GLU A 83 -6.49 8.28 -3.43
N ARG A 84 -5.68 9.01 -4.20
CA ARG A 84 -5.95 9.22 -5.63
C ARG A 84 -5.99 7.90 -6.40
N ARG A 85 -5.05 6.98 -6.11
CA ARG A 85 -4.98 5.66 -6.76
C ARG A 85 -6.08 4.72 -6.29
N LEU A 86 -6.54 4.85 -5.04
CA LEU A 86 -7.64 4.05 -4.50
C LEU A 86 -8.95 4.26 -5.27
N LYS A 87 -9.20 5.46 -5.80
CA LYS A 87 -10.40 5.76 -6.60
C LYS A 87 -10.57 4.85 -7.82
N GLU A 88 -9.48 4.28 -8.31
CA GLU A 88 -9.46 3.38 -9.46
C GLU A 88 -9.11 1.93 -9.06
N ALA A 89 -8.91 1.66 -7.78
CA ALA A 89 -8.52 0.36 -7.28
C ALA A 89 -9.72 -0.36 -6.61
N GLU A 90 -9.67 -1.68 -6.63
CA GLU A 90 -10.65 -2.53 -5.94
C GLU A 90 -10.17 -2.92 -4.54
N VAL A 91 -8.84 -2.91 -4.33
CA VAL A 91 -8.21 -3.28 -3.06
C VAL A 91 -7.09 -2.32 -2.72
N GLY A 92 -7.11 -1.82 -1.49
CA GLY A 92 -6.05 -1.03 -0.89
C GLY A 92 -5.35 -1.79 0.24
N LEU A 93 -4.04 -1.56 0.40
CA LEU A 93 -3.25 -2.09 1.50
C LEU A 93 -2.33 -0.99 2.03
N VAL A 94 -2.22 -0.88 3.35
CA VAL A 94 -1.22 -0.06 4.01
C VAL A 94 -0.34 -0.95 4.88
N PHE A 95 0.97 -0.83 4.71
CA PHE A 95 1.99 -1.47 5.55
C PHE A 95 2.88 -0.39 6.15
N TYR A 96 3.08 -0.45 7.45
CA TYR A 96 4.00 0.42 8.16
C TYR A 96 4.93 -0.39 9.06
N ALA A 97 6.23 -0.14 8.93
CA ALA A 97 7.27 -0.60 9.83
C ALA A 97 8.02 0.62 10.39
N GLY A 98 8.02 0.79 11.71
CA GLY A 98 8.57 1.95 12.38
C GLY A 98 8.04 2.08 13.81
N HIS A 99 8.40 3.17 14.50
CA HIS A 99 7.85 3.46 15.82
C HIS A 99 6.37 3.83 15.75
N VAL A 100 5.59 3.20 16.62
CA VAL A 100 4.18 3.54 16.87
C VAL A 100 4.01 3.80 18.36
N ILE A 101 3.38 4.90 18.72
CA ILE A 101 3.08 5.26 20.11
C ILE A 101 1.57 5.32 20.29
N GLN A 102 1.08 4.67 21.35
CA GLN A 102 -0.32 4.73 21.72
C GLN A 102 -0.53 5.80 22.79
N LYS A 103 -1.54 6.65 22.59
CA LYS A 103 -1.99 7.65 23.55
C LYS A 103 -3.50 7.85 23.44
N ASP A 104 -4.20 7.82 24.57
CA ASP A 104 -5.66 8.06 24.67
C ASP A 104 -6.48 7.20 23.69
N GLY A 105 -6.09 5.93 23.53
CA GLY A 105 -6.77 4.99 22.63
C GLY A 105 -6.46 5.18 21.14
N ALA A 106 -5.62 6.14 20.77
CA ALA A 106 -5.17 6.35 19.39
C ALA A 106 -3.73 5.84 19.20
N SER A 107 -3.46 5.28 18.03
CA SER A 107 -2.10 4.90 17.60
C SER A 107 -1.53 5.97 16.67
N TYR A 108 -0.34 6.44 16.98
CA TYR A 108 0.39 7.44 16.20
C TYR A 108 1.61 6.81 15.57
N LEU A 109 1.67 6.82 14.24
CA LEU A 109 2.89 6.52 13.50
C LEU A 109 3.85 7.70 13.69
N VAL A 110 5.12 7.39 13.96
CA VAL A 110 6.14 8.41 14.20
C VAL A 110 6.89 8.70 12.89
N PRO A 111 6.78 9.93 12.33
CA PRO A 111 7.58 10.34 11.20
C PRO A 111 9.08 10.42 11.56
N LEU A 112 9.94 10.26 10.56
CA LEU A 112 11.39 10.28 10.75
C LEU A 112 11.89 11.51 11.51
N ASN A 113 11.35 12.67 11.17
CA ASN A 113 11.78 13.98 11.70
C ASN A 113 10.95 14.47 12.88
N ALA A 114 10.10 13.62 13.46
CA ALA A 114 9.30 13.98 14.62
C ALA A 114 10.19 14.33 15.80
N GLN A 115 9.84 15.40 16.51
CA GLN A 115 10.48 15.83 17.75
C GLN A 115 9.52 15.57 18.90
N ILE A 116 9.68 14.43 19.55
CA ILE A 116 8.80 13.97 20.63
C ILE A 116 9.62 13.99 21.92
N GLU A 117 9.41 15.02 22.73
CA GLU A 117 10.02 15.17 24.07
C GLU A 117 9.03 14.81 25.17
N VAL A 118 7.74 15.12 24.92
CA VAL A 118 6.62 14.81 25.81
C VAL A 118 5.48 14.17 25.00
N GLU A 119 4.57 13.49 25.69
CA GLU A 119 3.46 12.80 25.02
C GLU A 119 2.54 13.72 24.21
N GLU A 120 2.43 14.99 24.62
CA GLU A 120 1.61 16.01 23.96
C GLU A 120 2.11 16.30 22.53
N ASP A 121 3.41 16.14 22.28
CA ASP A 121 4.01 16.36 20.96
C ASP A 121 3.45 15.39 19.91
N LEU A 122 2.93 14.24 20.33
CA LEU A 122 2.31 13.27 19.42
C LEU A 122 1.15 13.86 18.61
N HIS A 123 0.40 14.81 19.16
CA HIS A 123 -0.70 15.45 18.45
C HIS A 123 -0.21 16.33 17.29
N LEU A 124 1.00 16.88 17.40
CA LEU A 124 1.60 17.78 16.41
C LEU A 124 2.52 17.02 15.44
N GLU A 125 3.32 16.12 15.99
CA GLU A 125 4.42 15.44 15.28
C GLU A 125 4.02 14.08 14.71
N GLY A 126 3.12 13.35 15.37
CA GLY A 126 2.66 12.03 14.96
C GLY A 126 1.62 12.08 13.84
N VAL A 127 1.41 10.95 13.18
CA VAL A 127 0.33 10.73 12.21
C VAL A 127 -0.59 9.66 12.76
N LYS A 128 -1.85 9.96 12.96
CA LYS A 128 -2.81 8.99 13.49
C LYS A 128 -3.04 7.86 12.49
N SER A 129 -3.00 6.61 12.97
CA SER A 129 -3.31 5.44 12.13
C SER A 129 -4.72 5.52 11.53
N LYS A 130 -5.63 6.20 12.21
CA LYS A 130 -7.01 6.44 11.74
C LYS A 130 -7.05 7.20 10.40
N GLU A 131 -6.11 8.12 10.15
CA GLU A 131 -6.04 8.86 8.88
C GLU A 131 -5.88 7.94 7.67
N PHE A 132 -5.17 6.81 7.85
CA PHE A 132 -5.02 5.81 6.78
C PHE A 132 -6.30 4.99 6.57
N LEU A 133 -7.03 4.70 7.65
CA LEU A 133 -8.29 3.94 7.57
C LEU A 133 -9.40 4.77 6.93
N GLU A 134 -9.51 6.05 7.29
CA GLU A 134 -10.53 6.97 6.74
C GLU A 134 -10.42 7.14 5.22
N ILE A 135 -9.21 7.03 4.66
CA ILE A 135 -8.99 7.08 3.21
C ILE A 135 -9.46 5.79 2.52
N MET A 136 -9.49 4.67 3.25
CA MET A 136 -9.81 3.35 2.72
C MET A 136 -11.30 2.99 2.84
N GLU A 137 -12.10 3.79 3.55
CA GLU A 137 -13.55 3.64 3.68
C GLU A 137 -14.31 4.34 2.55
#